data_9396b123fc209a4b1f1ad43497bd9371
#
_entry.id   9396b123fc209a4b1f1ad43497bd9371
#
_cell.length_a   1.000
_cell.length_b   1.000
_cell.length_c   1.000
_cell.angle_alpha   90.00
_cell.angle_beta   90.00
_cell.angle_gamma   90.00
#
_symmetry.space_group_name_H-M   'P 1'
#
loop_
_entity.id
_entity.type
_entity.pdbx_description
1 polymer ?
#
loop_
_entity_poly.entity_id
_entity_poly.type
_entity_poly.pdbx_seq_one_letter_code
_entity_poly.pdbx_strand_id
1 'polypeptide(L)'
;VDLDLGNYERFLDLNLARDNNLTTGKIYSKVLEAERRGDYLGKTVQVIPHITDAVQDWIIDVAKRPADGSDENPDVCIIELGGTVGDIESAPYLEALRQFQFRVGRENVTFVHVSLVPVMGPVGEQKTKPTQHTVKELMGLGITPDVLVCRSSQPLSDETRQKLSAFCHVHPNA
;
A
#
# COMPACT_ATOMS: atom_id res chain seq x y z
N VAL A 1 3.65 10.71 14.54
CA VAL A 1 4.23 9.37 14.36
C VAL A 1 3.14 8.36 14.56
N ASP A 2 3.00 7.44 13.62
CA ASP A 2 2.03 6.36 13.68
C ASP A 2 2.43 5.36 14.78
N LEU A 3 1.45 4.90 15.56
CA LEU A 3 1.69 3.92 16.63
C LEU A 3 2.19 2.57 16.07
N ASP A 4 1.81 2.23 14.84
CA ASP A 4 2.21 0.99 14.18
C ASP A 4 3.71 0.92 13.91
N LEU A 5 4.37 2.05 13.64
CA LEU A 5 5.82 2.10 13.47
C LEU A 5 6.56 1.64 14.74
N GLY A 6 6.09 2.03 15.92
CA GLY A 6 6.65 1.54 17.17
C GLY A 6 6.45 0.04 17.40
N ASN A 7 5.37 -0.53 16.86
CA ASN A 7 5.16 -1.97 16.87
C ASN A 7 6.15 -2.68 15.92
N TYR A 8 6.37 -2.13 14.73
CA TYR A 8 7.34 -2.68 13.77
C TYR A 8 8.77 -2.65 14.33
N GLU A 9 9.18 -1.52 14.93
CA GLU A 9 10.49 -1.40 15.57
C GLU A 9 10.71 -2.47 16.64
N ARG A 10 9.72 -2.67 17.53
CA ARG A 10 9.83 -3.68 18.58
C ARG A 10 9.80 -5.10 18.06
N PHE A 11 9.04 -5.37 17.02
CA PHE A 11 8.87 -6.71 16.47
C PHE A 11 10.07 -7.14 15.62
N LEU A 12 10.69 -6.21 14.92
CA LEU A 12 11.78 -6.44 13.99
C LEU A 12 13.16 -6.09 14.57
N ASP A 13 13.20 -5.55 15.80
CA ASP A 13 14.41 -5.09 16.48
C ASP A 13 15.25 -4.12 15.64
N LEU A 14 14.57 -3.10 15.11
CA LEU A 14 15.20 -2.06 14.29
C LEU A 14 14.72 -0.66 14.67
N ASN A 15 15.41 0.37 14.20
CA ASN A 15 15.06 1.76 14.42
C ASN A 15 14.63 2.41 13.09
N LEU A 16 13.38 2.87 13.05
CA LEU A 16 12.84 3.58 11.89
C LEU A 16 13.15 5.08 11.97
N ALA A 17 13.53 5.64 10.84
CA ALA A 17 13.77 7.07 10.71
C ALA A 17 12.47 7.84 10.44
N ARG A 18 12.52 9.16 10.60
CA ARG A 18 11.40 10.06 10.29
C ARG A 18 10.84 9.86 8.88
N ASP A 19 11.71 9.51 7.93
CA ASP A 19 11.33 9.37 6.52
C ASP A 19 10.65 8.03 6.20
N ASN A 20 10.70 7.05 7.10
CA ASN A 20 9.92 5.81 6.98
C ASN A 20 8.42 6.01 7.19
N ASN A 21 7.99 7.20 7.63
CA ASN A 21 6.59 7.59 7.73
C ASN A 21 6.29 8.73 6.76
N LEU A 22 5.53 8.44 5.73
CA LEU A 22 5.09 9.40 4.72
C LEU A 22 3.65 9.82 5.02
N THR A 23 3.44 11.07 5.40
CA THR A 23 2.11 11.62 5.68
C THR A 23 1.69 12.62 4.61
N THR A 24 0.39 12.83 4.48
CA THR A 24 -0.20 13.83 3.57
C THR A 24 0.42 15.21 3.81
N GLY A 25 0.55 15.63 5.07
CA GLY A 25 1.17 16.92 5.40
C GLY A 25 2.60 17.06 4.92
N LYS A 26 3.43 16.02 5.04
CA LYS A 26 4.81 16.03 4.56
C LYS A 26 4.90 16.18 3.04
N ILE A 27 4.08 15.41 2.32
CA ILE A 27 4.08 15.43 0.84
C ILE A 27 3.58 16.77 0.31
N TYR A 28 2.44 17.25 0.81
CA TYR A 28 1.89 18.52 0.36
C TYR A 28 2.81 19.70 0.71
N SER A 29 3.40 19.71 1.91
CA SER A 29 4.39 20.73 2.29
C SER A 29 5.57 20.76 1.32
N LYS A 30 6.15 19.58 1.00
CA LYS A 30 7.26 19.46 0.04
C LYS A 30 6.91 20.07 -1.34
N VAL A 31 5.74 19.75 -1.85
CA VAL A 31 5.30 20.24 -3.16
C VAL A 31 4.98 21.74 -3.14
N LEU A 32 4.29 22.22 -2.09
CA LEU A 32 3.99 23.65 -1.93
C LEU A 32 5.25 24.50 -1.77
N GLU A 33 6.24 24.02 -1.03
CA GLU A 33 7.53 24.70 -0.89
C GLU A 33 8.28 24.77 -2.23
N ALA A 34 8.26 23.68 -3.00
CA ALA A 34 8.84 23.65 -4.35
C ALA A 34 8.12 24.60 -5.31
N GLU A 35 6.79 24.67 -5.26
CA GLU A 35 5.99 25.64 -6.03
C GLU A 35 6.36 27.08 -5.68
N ARG A 36 6.45 27.41 -4.39
CA ARG A 36 6.83 28.75 -3.93
C ARG A 36 8.24 29.16 -4.32
N ARG A 37 9.17 28.22 -4.43
CA ARG A 37 10.53 28.49 -4.96
C ARG A 37 10.58 28.65 -6.47
N GLY A 38 9.49 28.30 -7.17
CA GLY A 38 9.44 28.35 -8.63
C GLY A 38 10.03 27.11 -9.34
N ASP A 39 10.22 26.01 -8.62
CA ASP A 39 10.84 24.78 -9.15
C ASP A 39 10.04 24.19 -10.34
N TYR A 40 8.74 24.48 -10.42
CA TYR A 40 7.88 24.02 -11.51
C TYR A 40 7.76 24.97 -12.70
N LEU A 41 8.56 26.04 -12.73
CA LEU A 41 8.68 26.96 -13.86
C LEU A 41 7.34 27.56 -14.36
N GLY A 42 6.44 27.87 -13.43
CA GLY A 42 5.12 28.45 -13.72
C GLY A 42 4.07 27.48 -14.24
N LYS A 43 4.35 26.17 -14.22
CA LYS A 43 3.34 25.15 -14.51
C LYS A 43 2.28 25.11 -13.41
N THR A 44 1.06 24.82 -13.77
CA THR A 44 0.00 24.54 -12.80
C THR A 44 0.33 23.29 -11.98
N VAL A 45 0.50 23.44 -10.67
CA VAL A 45 0.77 22.33 -9.76
C VAL A 45 -0.53 21.58 -9.48
N GLN A 46 -0.51 20.26 -9.65
CA GLN A 46 -1.68 19.38 -9.53
C GLN A 46 -1.33 18.13 -8.75
N VAL A 47 -2.33 17.36 -8.31
CA VAL A 47 -2.12 16.06 -7.67
C VAL A 47 -1.33 15.15 -8.62
N ILE A 48 -1.75 15.06 -9.87
CA ILE A 48 -1.02 14.38 -10.93
C ILE A 48 -0.42 15.46 -11.85
N PRO A 49 0.90 15.49 -12.06
CA PRO A 49 1.90 14.52 -11.58
C PRO A 49 2.59 14.91 -10.26
N HIS A 50 2.44 16.13 -9.75
CA HIS A 50 3.36 16.70 -8.75
C HIS A 50 3.32 16.00 -7.39
N ILE A 51 2.11 15.70 -6.87
CA ILE A 51 1.96 14.95 -5.61
C ILE A 51 2.31 13.48 -5.84
N THR A 52 1.83 12.87 -6.92
CA THR A 52 2.10 11.45 -7.20
C THR A 52 3.57 11.18 -7.44
N ASP A 53 4.28 12.05 -8.16
CA ASP A 53 5.73 11.94 -8.36
C ASP A 53 6.48 12.11 -7.04
N ALA A 54 6.09 13.08 -6.21
CA ALA A 54 6.71 13.29 -4.92
C ALA A 54 6.56 12.08 -3.97
N VAL A 55 5.42 11.37 -4.02
CA VAL A 55 5.20 10.11 -3.28
C VAL A 55 6.13 9.02 -3.82
N GLN A 56 6.17 8.83 -5.13
CA GLN A 56 7.01 7.82 -5.77
C GLN A 56 8.51 8.05 -5.50
N ASP A 57 8.96 9.31 -5.62
CA ASP A 57 10.36 9.68 -5.34
C ASP A 57 10.72 9.38 -3.87
N TRP A 58 9.81 9.69 -2.94
CA TRP A 58 10.02 9.40 -1.54
C TRP A 58 10.16 7.90 -1.28
N ILE A 59 9.31 7.07 -1.88
CA ILE A 59 9.39 5.62 -1.79
C ILE A 59 10.75 5.11 -2.29
N ILE A 60 11.19 5.57 -3.47
CA ILE A 60 12.47 5.19 -4.06
C ILE A 60 13.65 5.58 -3.16
N ASP A 61 13.59 6.78 -2.57
CA ASP A 61 14.65 7.26 -1.70
C ASP A 61 14.74 6.47 -0.40
N VAL A 62 13.59 6.14 0.20
CA VAL A 62 13.53 5.34 1.44
C VAL A 62 13.94 3.89 1.17
N ALA A 63 13.54 3.32 0.04
CA ALA A 63 13.87 1.94 -0.32
C ALA A 63 15.37 1.67 -0.46
N LYS A 64 16.19 2.71 -0.61
CA LYS A 64 17.64 2.62 -0.70
C LYS A 64 18.35 2.75 0.66
N ARG A 65 17.61 3.00 1.73
CA ARG A 65 18.19 3.26 3.05
C ARG A 65 17.98 2.05 3.95
N PRO A 66 19.07 1.45 4.47
CA PRO A 66 18.94 0.36 5.44
C PRO A 66 18.29 0.87 6.73
N ALA A 67 17.41 0.05 7.32
CA ALA A 67 16.76 0.34 8.60
C ALA A 67 17.35 -0.49 9.77
N ASP A 68 18.21 -1.44 9.46
CA ASP A 68 18.85 -2.37 10.41
C ASP A 68 20.21 -1.89 10.93
N GLY A 69 20.63 -0.69 10.54
CA GLY A 69 21.93 -0.12 10.90
C GLY A 69 23.11 -0.65 10.09
N SER A 70 22.86 -1.44 9.06
CA SER A 70 23.90 -1.86 8.10
C SER A 70 24.20 -0.75 7.07
N ASP A 71 25.25 -0.93 6.29
CA ASP A 71 25.60 -0.08 5.15
C ASP A 71 25.14 -0.72 3.81
N GLU A 72 24.46 -1.86 3.87
CA GLU A 72 23.99 -2.59 2.69
C GLU A 72 22.62 -2.10 2.24
N ASN A 73 22.42 -1.99 0.93
CA ASN A 73 21.10 -1.63 0.42
C ASN A 73 20.07 -2.74 0.71
N PRO A 74 18.85 -2.39 1.13
CA PRO A 74 17.78 -3.36 1.33
C PRO A 74 17.44 -4.11 0.03
N ASP A 75 17.24 -5.43 0.12
CA ASP A 75 16.75 -6.24 -0.99
C ASP A 75 15.25 -6.03 -1.23
N VAL A 76 14.51 -5.73 -0.17
CA VAL A 76 13.04 -5.56 -0.19
C VAL A 76 12.64 -4.35 0.63
N CYS A 77 11.75 -3.52 0.06
CA CYS A 77 11.08 -2.44 0.76
C CYS A 77 9.61 -2.79 0.93
N ILE A 78 9.14 -2.87 2.16
CA ILE A 78 7.73 -3.09 2.48
C ILE A 78 7.05 -1.74 2.69
N ILE A 79 6.03 -1.46 1.88
CA ILE A 79 5.26 -0.22 1.94
C ILE A 79 3.85 -0.56 2.42
N GLU A 80 3.43 0.04 3.51
CA GLU A 80 2.08 -0.07 4.01
C GLU A 80 1.31 1.21 3.68
N LEU A 81 0.16 1.05 3.03
CA LEU A 81 -0.80 2.12 2.81
C LEU A 81 -2.01 1.89 3.71
N GLY A 82 -2.14 2.73 4.73
CA GLY A 82 -3.25 2.70 5.66
C GLY A 82 -4.55 3.21 5.06
N GLY A 83 -5.65 2.85 5.71
CA GLY A 83 -6.99 3.25 5.32
C GLY A 83 -7.70 2.24 4.42
N THR A 84 -9.00 2.45 4.27
CA THR A 84 -9.86 1.60 3.43
C THR A 84 -9.67 1.97 1.97
N VAL A 85 -9.59 0.97 1.09
CA VAL A 85 -9.58 1.18 -0.37
C VAL A 85 -10.89 1.87 -0.78
N GLY A 86 -10.77 2.95 -1.54
CA GLY A 86 -11.90 3.78 -1.97
C GLY A 86 -12.12 5.04 -1.12
N ASP A 87 -11.47 5.16 0.03
CA ASP A 87 -11.52 6.39 0.83
C ASP A 87 -10.75 7.52 0.14
N ILE A 88 -11.29 8.72 0.23
CA ILE A 88 -10.72 9.90 -0.43
C ILE A 88 -9.32 10.24 0.08
N GLU A 89 -9.03 9.94 1.34
CA GLU A 89 -7.73 10.19 1.98
C GLU A 89 -6.61 9.38 1.37
N SER A 90 -6.90 8.15 0.91
CA SER A 90 -5.91 7.25 0.30
C SER A 90 -5.78 7.43 -1.23
N ALA A 91 -6.71 8.11 -1.87
CA ALA A 91 -6.78 8.21 -3.33
C ALA A 91 -5.49 8.72 -4.01
N PRO A 92 -4.80 9.78 -3.54
CA PRO A 92 -3.54 10.24 -4.14
C PRO A 92 -2.42 9.21 -4.04
N TYR A 93 -2.39 8.43 -2.96
CA TYR A 93 -1.39 7.39 -2.74
C TYR A 93 -1.66 6.16 -3.60
N LEU A 94 -2.91 5.74 -3.72
CA LEU A 94 -3.30 4.65 -4.62
C LEU A 94 -2.97 5.00 -6.08
N GLU A 95 -3.24 6.25 -6.49
CA GLU A 95 -2.86 6.73 -7.81
C GLU A 95 -1.32 6.74 -7.99
N ALA A 96 -0.57 7.18 -6.99
CA ALA A 96 0.89 7.12 -7.01
C ALA A 96 1.41 5.68 -7.15
N LEU A 97 0.84 4.72 -6.41
CA LEU A 97 1.21 3.31 -6.49
C LEU A 97 0.82 2.67 -7.83
N ARG A 98 -0.33 3.07 -8.40
CA ARG A 98 -0.73 2.66 -9.75
C ARG A 98 0.29 3.09 -10.80
N GLN A 99 0.81 4.32 -10.70
CA GLN A 99 1.86 4.81 -11.59
C GLN A 99 3.22 4.16 -11.29
N PHE A 100 3.50 3.92 -10.01
CA PHE A 100 4.78 3.38 -9.54
C PHE A 100 5.13 2.03 -10.16
N GLN A 101 4.14 1.13 -10.32
CA GLN A 101 4.37 -0.17 -10.95
C GLN A 101 4.89 -0.08 -12.39
N PHE A 102 4.52 0.97 -13.12
CA PHE A 102 5.06 1.22 -14.47
C PHE A 102 6.44 1.86 -14.43
N ARG A 103 6.66 2.70 -13.42
CA ARG A 103 7.93 3.43 -13.27
C ARG A 103 9.10 2.52 -12.91
N VAL A 104 8.87 1.55 -12.03
CA VAL A 104 9.92 0.62 -11.54
C VAL A 104 9.90 -0.74 -12.25
N GLY A 105 8.89 -1.01 -13.06
CA GLY A 105 8.65 -2.30 -13.69
C GLY A 105 7.75 -3.19 -12.83
N ARG A 106 6.77 -3.81 -13.47
CA ARG A 106 5.76 -4.64 -12.77
C ARG A 106 6.39 -5.85 -12.05
N GLU A 107 7.50 -6.35 -12.59
CA GLU A 107 8.29 -7.45 -12.02
C GLU A 107 8.97 -7.10 -10.69
N ASN A 108 9.11 -5.81 -10.37
CA ASN A 108 9.74 -5.31 -9.15
C ASN A 108 8.73 -4.90 -8.08
N VAL A 109 7.42 -5.14 -8.30
CA VAL A 109 6.35 -4.76 -7.36
C VAL A 109 5.42 -5.94 -7.12
N THR A 110 5.11 -6.19 -5.86
CA THR A 110 4.08 -7.15 -5.45
C THR A 110 3.02 -6.43 -4.64
N PHE A 111 1.78 -6.51 -5.08
CA PHE A 111 0.64 -5.95 -4.36
C PHE A 111 0.00 -6.99 -3.46
N VAL A 112 0.05 -6.73 -2.16
CA VAL A 112 -0.58 -7.55 -1.13
C VAL A 112 -1.80 -6.82 -0.60
N HIS A 113 -2.98 -7.40 -0.79
CA HIS A 113 -4.23 -6.83 -0.26
C HIS A 113 -4.65 -7.53 1.02
N VAL A 114 -4.74 -6.77 2.10
CA VAL A 114 -5.19 -7.27 3.41
C VAL A 114 -6.68 -7.02 3.55
N SER A 115 -7.46 -8.05 3.84
CA SER A 115 -8.91 -7.94 3.97
C SER A 115 -9.45 -8.80 5.11
N LEU A 116 -10.63 -8.44 5.60
CA LEU A 116 -11.34 -9.21 6.62
C LEU A 116 -12.28 -10.22 5.95
N VAL A 117 -12.19 -11.48 6.36
CA VAL A 117 -13.18 -12.52 6.06
C VAL A 117 -13.93 -12.87 7.35
N PRO A 118 -15.07 -12.23 7.60
CA PRO A 118 -15.84 -12.48 8.81
C PRO A 118 -16.36 -13.90 8.86
N VAL A 119 -16.39 -14.48 10.05
CA VAL A 119 -17.04 -15.74 10.34
C VAL A 119 -18.34 -15.44 11.07
N MET A 120 -19.46 -15.85 10.49
CA MET A 120 -20.80 -15.46 10.94
C MET A 120 -21.59 -16.65 11.47
N GLY A 121 -22.34 -16.37 12.54
CA GLY A 121 -23.31 -17.29 13.12
C GLY A 121 -22.73 -18.53 13.78
N PRO A 122 -23.59 -19.37 14.35
CA PRO A 122 -23.16 -20.58 15.08
C PRO A 122 -22.59 -21.67 14.16
N VAL A 123 -22.86 -21.60 12.85
CA VAL A 123 -22.37 -22.57 11.85
C VAL A 123 -20.98 -22.21 11.29
N GLY A 124 -20.43 -21.06 11.64
CA GLY A 124 -19.08 -20.67 11.22
C GLY A 124 -18.97 -20.29 9.74
N GLU A 125 -20.02 -19.75 9.13
CA GLU A 125 -20.02 -19.37 7.71
C GLU A 125 -19.03 -18.23 7.43
N GLN A 126 -18.07 -18.46 6.54
CA GLN A 126 -17.10 -17.44 6.10
C GLN A 126 -17.69 -16.55 5.01
N LYS A 127 -17.70 -15.24 5.25
CA LYS A 127 -18.26 -14.24 4.31
C LYS A 127 -17.17 -13.64 3.44
N THR A 128 -17.23 -13.92 2.15
CA THR A 128 -16.24 -13.44 1.16
C THR A 128 -16.62 -12.10 0.52
N LYS A 129 -17.85 -11.63 0.67
CA LYS A 129 -18.33 -10.40 0.03
C LYS A 129 -17.53 -9.15 0.38
N PRO A 130 -17.13 -8.91 1.65
CA PRO A 130 -16.30 -7.73 1.96
C PRO A 130 -14.99 -7.73 1.17
N THR A 131 -14.29 -8.86 1.12
CA THR A 131 -13.03 -9.00 0.36
C THR A 131 -13.25 -8.82 -1.15
N GLN A 132 -14.28 -9.46 -1.72
CA GLN A 132 -14.61 -9.29 -3.13
C GLN A 132 -14.88 -7.82 -3.48
N HIS A 133 -15.57 -7.09 -2.60
CA HIS A 133 -15.91 -5.69 -2.81
C HIS A 133 -14.67 -4.81 -2.80
N THR A 134 -13.83 -4.94 -1.78
CA THR A 134 -12.60 -4.12 -1.68
C THR A 134 -11.61 -4.42 -2.80
N VAL A 135 -11.46 -5.67 -3.22
CA VAL A 135 -10.61 -6.03 -4.36
C VAL A 135 -11.17 -5.47 -5.67
N LYS A 136 -12.48 -5.53 -5.88
CA LYS A 136 -13.12 -4.93 -7.06
C LYS A 136 -12.88 -3.43 -7.12
N GLU A 137 -12.95 -2.74 -5.99
CA GLU A 137 -12.66 -1.31 -5.88
C GLU A 137 -11.20 -1.03 -6.24
N LEU A 138 -10.27 -1.80 -5.66
CA LEU A 138 -8.84 -1.68 -5.97
C LEU A 138 -8.53 -1.90 -7.46
N MET A 139 -9.15 -2.90 -8.07
CA MET A 139 -9.02 -3.17 -9.50
C MET A 139 -9.60 -2.04 -10.35
N GLY A 140 -10.71 -1.41 -9.89
CA GLY A 140 -11.28 -0.21 -10.52
C GLY A 140 -10.32 0.98 -10.54
N LEU A 141 -9.40 1.05 -9.59
CA LEU A 141 -8.33 2.03 -9.53
C LEU A 141 -7.08 1.62 -10.36
N GLY A 142 -7.11 0.47 -11.03
CA GLY A 142 -6.02 -0.01 -11.90
C GLY A 142 -4.90 -0.77 -11.18
N ILE A 143 -5.17 -1.27 -9.98
CA ILE A 143 -4.25 -2.12 -9.22
C ILE A 143 -4.88 -3.50 -9.03
N THR A 144 -4.19 -4.53 -9.49
CA THR A 144 -4.59 -5.92 -9.26
C THR A 144 -3.69 -6.51 -8.17
N PRO A 145 -4.26 -7.07 -7.09
CA PRO A 145 -3.44 -7.72 -6.06
C PRO A 145 -2.82 -9.02 -6.58
N ASP A 146 -1.60 -9.28 -6.15
CA ASP A 146 -0.90 -10.55 -6.42
C ASP A 146 -1.18 -11.56 -5.30
N VAL A 147 -1.36 -11.06 -4.08
CA VAL A 147 -1.57 -11.86 -2.87
C VAL A 147 -2.74 -11.29 -2.07
N LEU A 148 -3.57 -12.18 -1.51
CA LEU A 148 -4.61 -11.83 -0.54
C LEU A 148 -4.22 -12.32 0.86
N VAL A 149 -4.10 -11.41 1.80
CA VAL A 149 -3.99 -11.73 3.23
C VAL A 149 -5.37 -11.61 3.86
N CYS A 150 -5.99 -12.75 4.12
CA CYS A 150 -7.34 -12.81 4.67
C CYS A 150 -7.30 -12.93 6.20
N ARG A 151 -7.67 -11.86 6.90
CA ARG A 151 -7.83 -11.88 8.35
C ARG A 151 -9.15 -12.58 8.70
N SER A 152 -9.09 -13.65 9.45
CA SER A 152 -10.26 -14.41 9.87
C SER A 152 -10.01 -15.05 11.25
N SER A 153 -11.06 -15.32 11.99
CA SER A 153 -10.98 -16.03 13.28
C SER A 153 -10.74 -17.53 13.14
N GLN A 154 -10.83 -18.06 11.91
CA GLN A 154 -10.61 -19.47 11.59
C GLN A 154 -9.85 -19.59 10.27
N PRO A 155 -9.11 -20.68 10.03
CA PRO A 155 -8.52 -20.96 8.73
C PRO A 155 -9.57 -20.93 7.62
N LEU A 156 -9.23 -20.41 6.45
CA LEU A 156 -10.15 -20.42 5.32
C LEU A 156 -10.39 -21.84 4.84
N SER A 157 -11.67 -22.18 4.59
CA SER A 157 -12.02 -23.42 3.92
C SER A 157 -11.55 -23.40 2.46
N ASP A 158 -11.35 -24.58 1.87
CA ASP A 158 -10.97 -24.69 0.46
C ASP A 158 -12.03 -24.07 -0.47
N GLU A 159 -13.31 -24.24 -0.13
CA GLU A 159 -14.42 -23.61 -0.86
C GLU A 159 -14.31 -22.07 -0.83
N THR A 160 -14.06 -21.50 0.36
CA THR A 160 -13.86 -20.06 0.53
C THR A 160 -12.67 -19.56 -0.25
N ARG A 161 -11.55 -20.29 -0.21
CA ARG A 161 -10.33 -19.98 -0.96
C ARG A 161 -10.56 -19.99 -2.47
N GLN A 162 -11.19 -21.03 -3.00
CA GLN A 162 -11.53 -21.10 -4.42
C GLN A 162 -12.45 -19.97 -4.87
N LYS A 163 -13.43 -19.64 -4.04
CA LYS A 163 -14.35 -18.54 -4.30
C LYS A 163 -13.64 -17.20 -4.34
N LEU A 164 -12.76 -16.91 -3.37
CA LEU A 164 -11.96 -15.68 -3.35
C LEU A 164 -11.03 -15.62 -4.57
N SER A 165 -10.34 -16.71 -4.89
CA SER A 165 -9.49 -16.81 -6.08
C SER A 165 -10.25 -16.42 -7.35
N ALA A 166 -11.41 -17.02 -7.57
CA ALA A 166 -12.23 -16.77 -8.76
C ALA A 166 -12.71 -15.31 -8.88
N PHE A 167 -13.13 -14.69 -7.76
CA PHE A 167 -13.67 -13.33 -7.77
C PHE A 167 -12.61 -12.24 -7.68
N CYS A 168 -11.45 -12.52 -7.11
CA CYS A 168 -10.39 -11.54 -6.87
C CYS A 168 -9.23 -11.65 -7.87
N HIS A 169 -9.29 -12.61 -8.80
CA HIS A 169 -8.23 -12.88 -9.80
C HIS A 169 -6.84 -13.14 -9.18
N VAL A 170 -6.82 -13.81 -8.03
CA VAL A 170 -5.59 -14.21 -7.33
C VAL A 170 -5.51 -15.74 -7.32
N HIS A 171 -4.31 -16.27 -7.54
CA HIS A 171 -4.12 -17.73 -7.53
C HIS A 171 -4.55 -18.34 -6.19
N PRO A 172 -5.18 -19.54 -6.15
CA PRO A 172 -5.68 -20.13 -4.88
C PRO A 172 -4.63 -20.30 -3.78
N ASN A 173 -3.35 -20.38 -4.15
CA ASN A 173 -2.22 -20.50 -3.22
C ASN A 173 -1.60 -19.15 -2.84
N ALA A 174 -2.10 -18.07 -3.37
CA ALA A 174 -1.67 -16.71 -3.09
C ALA A 174 -2.81 -15.93 -2.41
#